data_9999824d6b352f8e69c0fa42235638d7
#
_entry.id   9999824d6b352f8e69c0fa42235638d7
#
_cell.length_a   1.000
_cell.length_b   1.000
_cell.length_c   1.000
_cell.angle_alpha   90.00
_cell.angle_beta   90.00
_cell.angle_gamma   90.00
#
_symmetry.space_group_name_H-M   'P 1'
#
loop_
_entity.id
_entity.type
_entity.pdbx_description
1 polymer ?
#
loop_
_entity_poly.entity_id
_entity_poly.type
_entity_poly.pdbx_seq_one_letter_code
_entity_poly.pdbx_strand_id
1 'polypeptide(L)'
;LSRRQRQMCIRDRTRAEYIESLRRLNLKVYFMGELIENPVDHPMIRPSMNSVAKTYELAEKPEYQDLMTVYSPLIGKRINRFCHLHQSTEDLVNKVKMQRLMGQKTAACFQRCVGMDAFNAIFSTTYEMDQKLGTEYHKRFTEYMKFVQENDLTVDGAMTDPKGDRSLSPSRQEDPDMYMHVVEVREDGIVVRGAKAHQTGAVNSHEHLIMPTVAMKEEDKDYAISFAVPSDAEGVFMVYGRQSCDTRKMEENADMDLGNAQYGGHEALVVFDNVFVPNERVFMCREYEFAGMMVERFAGYHRQSYGGCKVGVGDVLIGAAALAADYNGVPKANHIKDKLIEMIHLNETLYACGIACSAEGEKMPAGNYQINLLLANVCKQNITRMPYEIARLAEDIAGGLMVTMPSEQDLRSEKIGPYVEKYLQGATGTSTENRMRILRLIENITLGTAAVGYRTESMHGAGSPQAQRIMISRPVSYTHLTLPTT
;
A
#
# COMPACT_ATOMS: atom_id res chain seq x y z
N LEU A 1 16.85 29.92 -9.92
CA LEU A 1 15.77 30.34 -9.03
C LEU A 1 16.27 30.40 -7.59
N SER A 2 16.07 31.52 -6.89
CA SER A 2 16.52 31.73 -5.51
C SER A 2 15.78 30.79 -4.54
N ARG A 3 16.37 30.50 -3.36
CA ARG A 3 15.73 29.70 -2.29
C ARG A 3 14.32 30.22 -1.95
N ARG A 4 14.07 31.53 -2.01
CA ARG A 4 12.75 32.15 -1.79
C ARG A 4 11.76 31.87 -2.93
N GLN A 5 12.21 31.80 -4.19
CA GLN A 5 11.33 31.47 -5.34
C GLN A 5 10.94 29.99 -5.38
N ARG A 6 11.73 29.10 -4.77
CA ARG A 6 11.36 27.67 -4.60
C ARG A 6 10.26 27.47 -3.55
N GLN A 7 10.15 28.34 -2.56
CA GLN A 7 9.13 28.24 -1.48
C GLN A 7 7.74 28.75 -1.91
N MET A 8 7.59 29.49 -3.02
CA MET A 8 6.33 30.14 -3.40
C MET A 8 5.38 29.31 -4.29
N CYS A 9 5.70 28.06 -4.63
CA CYS A 9 4.90 27.27 -5.57
C CYS A 9 4.40 25.90 -5.02
N ILE A 10 4.54 25.64 -3.73
CA ILE A 10 4.03 24.41 -3.12
C ILE A 10 2.70 24.73 -2.45
N ARG A 11 1.61 24.28 -3.04
CA ARG A 11 0.30 24.22 -2.40
C ARG A 11 -0.06 22.77 -2.13
N ASP A 12 0.91 22.01 -1.60
CA ASP A 12 0.66 20.68 -1.09
C ASP A 12 -0.16 20.81 0.18
N ARG A 13 -1.10 19.89 0.39
CA ARG A 13 -1.85 19.84 1.65
C ARG A 13 -0.90 19.53 2.79
N THR A 14 -1.11 20.20 3.91
CA THR A 14 -0.48 19.84 5.18
C THR A 14 -1.12 18.57 5.75
N ARG A 15 -0.42 17.94 6.71
CA ARG A 15 -0.99 16.84 7.50
C ARG A 15 -2.38 17.18 8.08
N ALA A 16 -2.54 18.38 8.63
CA ALA A 16 -3.79 18.82 9.26
C ALA A 16 -4.90 19.03 8.22
N GLU A 17 -4.58 19.66 7.08
CA GLU A 17 -5.51 19.88 5.99
C GLU A 17 -5.98 18.57 5.36
N TYR A 18 -5.09 17.55 5.24
CA TYR A 18 -5.49 16.22 4.79
C TYR A 18 -6.52 15.59 5.73
N ILE A 19 -6.24 15.55 7.03
CA ILE A 19 -7.16 14.98 8.02
C ILE A 19 -8.51 15.73 8.00
N GLU A 20 -8.47 17.06 7.96
CA GLU A 20 -9.68 17.87 7.90
C GLU A 20 -10.45 17.69 6.60
N SER A 21 -9.78 17.45 5.48
CA SER A 21 -10.45 17.20 4.21
C SER A 21 -11.21 15.87 4.20
N LEU A 22 -10.70 14.83 4.87
CA LEU A 22 -11.44 13.57 5.06
C LEU A 22 -12.64 13.75 6.01
N ARG A 23 -12.51 14.60 7.04
CA ARG A 23 -13.59 14.86 7.99
C ARG A 23 -14.80 15.55 7.32
N ARG A 24 -14.57 16.25 6.21
CA ARG A 24 -15.65 16.88 5.41
C ARG A 24 -16.41 15.91 4.52
N LEU A 25 -15.86 14.71 4.27
CA LEU A 25 -16.53 13.68 3.51
C LEU A 25 -17.58 12.98 4.37
N ASN A 26 -18.69 12.61 3.75
CA ASN A 26 -19.73 11.81 4.38
C ASN A 26 -19.45 10.31 4.19
N LEU A 27 -18.30 9.86 4.66
CA LEU A 27 -17.88 8.46 4.50
C LEU A 27 -18.84 7.51 5.23
N LYS A 28 -19.35 6.51 4.53
CA LYS A 28 -20.17 5.44 5.10
C LYS A 28 -19.26 4.24 5.41
N VAL A 29 -18.80 4.14 6.65
CA VAL A 29 -17.89 3.08 7.12
C VAL A 29 -18.58 2.23 8.17
N TYR A 30 -18.76 0.95 7.86
CA TYR A 30 -19.27 -0.05 8.82
C TYR A 30 -18.10 -0.73 9.52
N PHE A 31 -18.19 -0.88 10.82
CA PHE A 31 -17.22 -1.57 11.65
C PHE A 31 -17.92 -2.34 12.77
N MET A 32 -17.63 -3.62 12.90
CA MET A 32 -18.28 -4.53 13.88
C MET A 32 -19.82 -4.52 13.81
N GLY A 33 -20.38 -4.36 12.61
CA GLY A 33 -21.82 -4.38 12.36
C GLY A 33 -22.52 -3.03 12.46
N GLU A 34 -21.81 -1.97 12.88
CA GLU A 34 -22.39 -0.65 13.08
C GLU A 34 -21.80 0.38 12.11
N LEU A 35 -22.62 1.36 11.73
CA LEU A 35 -22.17 2.53 10.97
C LEU A 35 -21.43 3.48 11.90
N ILE A 36 -20.21 3.84 11.57
CA ILE A 36 -19.37 4.75 12.36
C ILE A 36 -19.69 6.20 12.02
N GLU A 37 -20.16 6.98 12.96
CA GLU A 37 -20.52 8.41 12.77
C GLU A 37 -19.31 9.27 12.38
N ASN A 38 -18.15 9.03 12.99
CA ASN A 38 -16.93 9.78 12.74
C ASN A 38 -15.73 8.83 12.52
N PRO A 39 -15.57 8.32 11.28
CA PRO A 39 -14.45 7.42 10.96
C PRO A 39 -13.08 8.05 11.19
N VAL A 40 -12.95 9.36 10.98
CA VAL A 40 -11.66 10.09 11.05
C VAL A 40 -11.08 10.08 12.46
N ASP A 41 -11.91 10.21 13.49
CA ASP A 41 -11.45 10.28 14.88
C ASP A 41 -11.68 8.96 15.66
N HIS A 42 -12.20 7.93 14.98
CA HIS A 42 -12.39 6.63 15.59
C HIS A 42 -11.04 5.98 15.96
N PRO A 43 -10.81 5.56 17.21
CA PRO A 43 -9.48 5.11 17.69
C PRO A 43 -8.89 3.94 16.90
N MET A 44 -9.74 3.06 16.38
CA MET A 44 -9.30 1.91 15.55
C MET A 44 -8.93 2.31 14.12
N ILE A 45 -9.49 3.39 13.60
CA ILE A 45 -9.31 3.84 12.19
C ILE A 45 -8.21 4.88 12.10
N ARG A 46 -8.12 5.80 13.05
CA ARG A 46 -7.20 6.94 13.07
C ARG A 46 -5.74 6.59 12.79
N PRO A 47 -5.14 5.51 13.31
CA PRO A 47 -3.74 5.17 13.02
C PRO A 47 -3.45 4.93 11.55
N SER A 48 -4.38 4.37 10.78
CA SER A 48 -4.23 4.21 9.33
C SER A 48 -4.23 5.55 8.59
N MET A 49 -5.10 6.48 9.00
CA MET A 49 -5.10 7.85 8.47
C MET A 49 -3.81 8.61 8.82
N ASN A 50 -3.26 8.39 10.02
CA ASN A 50 -1.98 8.97 10.41
C ASN A 50 -0.83 8.49 9.52
N SER A 51 -0.87 7.23 9.04
CA SER A 51 0.13 6.69 8.11
C SER A 51 0.10 7.43 6.77
N VAL A 52 -1.09 7.68 6.23
CA VAL A 52 -1.25 8.52 5.02
C VAL A 52 -0.86 9.97 5.29
N ALA A 53 -1.32 10.55 6.40
CA ALA A 53 -1.01 11.92 6.81
C ALA A 53 0.51 12.18 6.92
N LYS A 54 1.29 11.13 7.24
CA LYS A 54 2.76 11.19 7.27
C LYS A 54 3.36 11.48 5.90
N THR A 55 2.72 11.09 4.80
CA THR A 55 3.18 11.40 3.44
C THR A 55 3.11 12.90 3.15
N TYR A 56 2.13 13.59 3.71
CA TYR A 56 1.98 15.04 3.62
C TYR A 56 2.98 15.75 4.54
N GLU A 57 3.08 15.31 5.80
CA GLU A 57 4.04 15.88 6.76
C GLU A 57 5.49 15.85 6.26
N LEU A 58 5.92 14.73 5.64
CA LEU A 58 7.29 14.63 5.13
C LEU A 58 7.52 15.48 3.88
N ALA A 59 6.50 15.72 3.07
CA ALA A 59 6.59 16.62 1.91
C ALA A 59 6.85 18.09 2.30
N GLU A 60 6.42 18.50 3.51
CA GLU A 60 6.67 19.85 4.05
C GLU A 60 8.08 20.01 4.64
N LYS A 61 8.76 18.89 5.00
CA LYS A 61 10.07 18.94 5.66
C LYS A 61 11.20 19.16 4.65
N PRO A 62 12.04 20.20 4.81
CA PRO A 62 13.09 20.52 3.84
C PRO A 62 14.04 19.37 3.55
N GLU A 63 14.35 18.55 4.56
CA GLU A 63 15.27 17.40 4.44
C GLU A 63 14.72 16.26 3.59
N TYR A 64 13.40 16.17 3.39
CA TYR A 64 12.75 15.13 2.59
C TYR A 64 12.08 15.65 1.32
N GLN A 65 12.04 16.98 1.14
CA GLN A 65 11.26 17.60 0.08
C GLN A 65 11.64 17.13 -1.32
N ASP A 66 12.93 16.96 -1.61
CA ASP A 66 13.39 16.49 -2.93
C ASP A 66 12.95 15.05 -3.23
N LEU A 67 12.79 14.22 -2.19
CA LEU A 67 12.32 12.85 -2.33
C LEU A 67 10.79 12.77 -2.35
N MET A 68 10.11 13.53 -1.49
CA MET A 68 8.65 13.46 -1.30
C MET A 68 7.86 14.27 -2.33
N THR A 69 8.52 15.21 -3.04
CA THR A 69 7.88 16.06 -4.05
C THR A 69 8.60 15.98 -5.39
N VAL A 70 7.91 16.37 -6.47
CA VAL A 70 8.43 16.35 -7.84
C VAL A 70 7.74 17.41 -8.69
N TYR A 71 8.40 17.89 -9.74
CA TYR A 71 7.77 18.78 -10.73
C TYR A 71 6.86 17.97 -11.66
N SER A 72 5.60 18.39 -11.78
CA SER A 72 4.64 17.81 -12.73
C SER A 72 4.58 18.65 -14.00
N PRO A 73 4.92 18.11 -15.18
CA PRO A 73 4.73 18.80 -16.44
C PRO A 73 3.23 18.96 -16.78
N LEU A 74 2.35 18.14 -16.21
CA LEU A 74 0.92 18.14 -16.50
C LEU A 74 0.22 19.43 -16.04
N ILE A 75 0.61 19.96 -14.87
CA ILE A 75 0.03 21.19 -14.29
C ILE A 75 1.06 22.32 -14.11
N GLY A 76 2.32 22.08 -14.51
CA GLY A 76 3.39 23.09 -14.45
C GLY A 76 3.80 23.48 -13.02
N LYS A 77 3.60 22.61 -12.04
CA LYS A 77 3.85 22.89 -10.61
C LYS A 77 4.60 21.75 -9.94
N ARG A 78 5.18 22.03 -8.76
CA ARG A 78 5.67 21.00 -7.86
C ARG A 78 4.48 20.36 -7.13
N ILE A 79 4.47 19.04 -7.01
CA ILE A 79 3.39 18.24 -6.43
C ILE A 79 3.96 17.21 -5.47
N ASN A 80 3.12 16.65 -4.60
CA ASN A 80 3.43 15.45 -3.85
C ASN A 80 3.73 14.29 -4.80
N ARG A 81 4.86 13.57 -4.59
CA ARG A 81 5.29 12.50 -5.49
C ARG A 81 4.28 11.35 -5.60
N PHE A 82 3.43 11.15 -4.60
CA PHE A 82 2.36 10.16 -4.67
C PHE A 82 1.28 10.44 -5.73
N CYS A 83 1.22 11.66 -6.28
CA CYS A 83 0.32 12.03 -7.38
C CYS A 83 1.02 12.06 -8.75
N HIS A 84 2.28 11.59 -8.85
CA HIS A 84 3.11 11.78 -10.04
C HIS A 84 2.90 10.69 -11.10
N LEU A 85 2.87 11.12 -12.37
CA LEU A 85 3.05 10.27 -13.54
C LEU A 85 4.55 10.20 -13.84
N HIS A 86 5.15 9.03 -13.72
CA HIS A 86 6.60 8.85 -13.83
C HIS A 86 7.15 9.31 -15.19
N GLN A 87 8.13 10.20 -15.22
CA GLN A 87 8.70 10.79 -16.42
C GLN A 87 10.11 10.25 -16.74
N SER A 88 10.68 9.44 -15.87
CA SER A 88 12.04 8.91 -16.01
C SER A 88 12.25 7.65 -15.18
N THR A 89 13.34 6.93 -15.43
CA THR A 89 13.80 5.85 -14.56
C THR A 89 14.21 6.38 -13.18
N GLU A 90 14.68 7.63 -13.10
CA GLU A 90 14.98 8.27 -11.81
C GLU A 90 13.72 8.43 -10.95
N ASP A 91 12.57 8.78 -11.55
CA ASP A 91 11.29 8.83 -10.82
C ASP A 91 10.90 7.45 -10.27
N LEU A 92 11.12 6.38 -11.05
CA LEU A 92 10.87 5.01 -10.60
C LEU A 92 11.79 4.61 -9.44
N VAL A 93 13.08 4.97 -9.50
CA VAL A 93 14.06 4.76 -8.41
C VAL A 93 13.68 5.57 -7.17
N ASN A 94 13.33 6.85 -7.35
CA ASN A 94 12.95 7.72 -6.24
C ASN A 94 11.64 7.28 -5.59
N LYS A 95 10.72 6.67 -6.32
CA LYS A 95 9.54 6.01 -5.75
C LYS A 95 9.94 4.94 -4.73
N VAL A 96 10.86 4.04 -5.07
CA VAL A 96 11.33 2.97 -4.16
C VAL A 96 12.01 3.56 -2.92
N LYS A 97 12.86 4.57 -3.11
CA LYS A 97 13.54 5.28 -2.00
C LYS A 97 12.54 5.97 -1.06
N MET A 98 11.55 6.68 -1.64
CA MET A 98 10.48 7.33 -0.89
C MET A 98 9.67 6.31 -0.08
N GLN A 99 9.34 5.18 -0.67
CA GLN A 99 8.57 4.13 0.00
C GLN A 99 9.36 3.46 1.13
N ARG A 100 10.70 3.27 0.98
CA ARG A 100 11.57 2.82 2.07
C ARG A 100 11.55 3.82 3.22
N LEU A 101 11.71 5.12 2.93
CA LEU A 101 11.60 6.18 3.94
C LEU A 101 10.25 6.13 4.67
N MET A 102 9.15 5.98 3.94
CA MET A 102 7.82 5.89 4.55
C MET A 102 7.68 4.69 5.48
N GLY A 103 8.14 3.51 5.06
CA GLY A 103 8.17 2.32 5.91
C GLY A 103 8.97 2.53 7.21
N GLN A 104 10.15 3.17 7.11
CA GLN A 104 10.98 3.53 8.27
C GLN A 104 10.28 4.51 9.23
N LYS A 105 9.48 5.45 8.70
CA LYS A 105 8.82 6.49 9.51
C LYS A 105 7.50 6.06 10.13
N THR A 106 6.88 5.02 9.61
CA THR A 106 5.57 4.55 10.09
C THR A 106 5.60 3.16 10.72
N ALA A 107 6.59 2.32 10.39
CA ALA A 107 6.64 0.89 10.74
C ALA A 107 5.34 0.13 10.37
N ALA A 108 4.60 0.64 9.38
CA ALA A 108 3.30 0.13 8.94
C ALA A 108 3.10 0.38 7.44
N CYS A 109 2.01 -0.14 6.87
CA CYS A 109 1.60 0.21 5.52
C CYS A 109 1.07 1.66 5.49
N PHE A 110 1.69 2.52 4.70
CA PHE A 110 1.30 3.94 4.56
C PHE A 110 0.22 4.19 3.49
N GLN A 111 -0.24 3.15 2.79
CA GLN A 111 -1.48 3.04 2.05
C GLN A 111 -1.73 4.02 0.88
N ARG A 112 -0.78 4.85 0.48
CA ARG A 112 -0.93 5.81 -0.63
C ARG A 112 -0.31 5.33 -1.95
N CYS A 113 0.43 4.22 -1.95
CA CYS A 113 1.11 3.71 -3.14
C CYS A 113 0.14 3.15 -4.20
N VAL A 114 -0.98 2.56 -3.79
CA VAL A 114 -1.96 1.95 -4.70
C VAL A 114 -2.53 2.95 -5.72
N GLY A 115 -2.85 4.17 -5.30
CA GLY A 115 -3.30 5.23 -6.19
C GLY A 115 -2.24 5.62 -7.21
N MET A 116 -0.99 5.86 -6.77
CA MET A 116 0.12 6.20 -7.67
C MET A 116 0.37 5.09 -8.71
N ASP A 117 0.27 3.83 -8.31
CA ASP A 117 0.44 2.69 -9.21
C ASP A 117 -0.71 2.63 -10.23
N ALA A 118 -1.94 2.89 -9.80
CA ALA A 118 -3.13 2.97 -10.66
C ALA A 118 -3.03 4.12 -11.67
N PHE A 119 -2.59 5.31 -11.25
CA PHE A 119 -2.44 6.47 -12.15
C PHE A 119 -1.56 6.14 -13.34
N ASN A 120 -0.39 5.53 -13.11
CA ASN A 120 0.56 5.21 -14.16
C ASN A 120 0.08 4.09 -15.09
N ALA A 121 -0.63 3.09 -14.54
CA ALA A 121 -1.19 1.99 -15.31
C ALA A 121 -2.33 2.45 -16.22
N ILE A 122 -3.30 3.21 -15.68
CA ILE A 122 -4.46 3.69 -16.44
C ILE A 122 -4.02 4.72 -17.49
N PHE A 123 -3.10 5.63 -17.14
CA PHE A 123 -2.60 6.64 -18.07
C PHE A 123 -2.06 6.02 -19.37
N SER A 124 -1.18 5.03 -19.26
CA SER A 124 -0.63 4.36 -20.44
C SER A 124 -1.63 3.47 -21.17
N THR A 125 -2.55 2.81 -20.43
CA THR A 125 -3.55 1.91 -21.04
C THR A 125 -4.61 2.70 -21.80
N THR A 126 -5.11 3.80 -21.24
CA THR A 126 -6.09 4.67 -21.92
C THR A 126 -5.52 5.31 -23.17
N TYR A 127 -4.22 5.69 -23.18
CA TYR A 127 -3.56 6.17 -24.38
C TYR A 127 -3.61 5.16 -25.51
N GLU A 128 -3.27 3.90 -25.23
CA GLU A 128 -3.28 2.84 -26.26
C GLU A 128 -4.72 2.50 -26.71
N MET A 129 -5.71 2.57 -25.82
CA MET A 129 -7.12 2.43 -26.21
C MET A 129 -7.54 3.51 -27.20
N ASP A 130 -7.24 4.78 -26.90
CA ASP A 130 -7.61 5.90 -27.78
C ASP A 130 -6.91 5.77 -29.15
N GLN A 131 -5.64 5.36 -29.18
CA GLN A 131 -4.91 5.13 -30.43
C GLN A 131 -5.50 3.98 -31.27
N LYS A 132 -5.95 2.89 -30.63
CA LYS A 132 -6.46 1.72 -31.35
C LYS A 132 -7.94 1.83 -31.71
N LEU A 133 -8.75 2.42 -30.84
CA LEU A 133 -10.21 2.41 -30.94
C LEU A 133 -10.82 3.78 -31.25
N GLY A 134 -10.06 4.88 -31.16
CA GLY A 134 -10.56 6.24 -31.36
C GLY A 134 -11.47 6.72 -30.22
N THR A 135 -11.28 6.19 -29.00
CA THR A 135 -11.99 6.64 -27.79
C THR A 135 -11.39 7.95 -27.26
N GLU A 136 -11.97 8.53 -26.20
CA GLU A 136 -11.47 9.72 -25.52
C GLU A 136 -11.09 9.46 -24.05
N TYR A 137 -10.80 8.21 -23.68
CA TYR A 137 -10.52 7.84 -22.30
C TYR A 137 -9.24 8.45 -21.77
N HIS A 138 -8.20 8.55 -22.60
CA HIS A 138 -6.93 9.16 -22.20
C HIS A 138 -7.08 10.66 -21.93
N LYS A 139 -7.88 11.35 -22.73
CA LYS A 139 -8.23 12.76 -22.51
C LYS A 139 -8.96 12.94 -21.17
N ARG A 140 -9.99 12.13 -20.91
CA ARG A 140 -10.75 12.14 -19.64
C ARG A 140 -9.84 11.85 -18.45
N PHE A 141 -8.98 10.83 -18.56
CA PHE A 141 -8.06 10.48 -17.50
C PHE A 141 -6.99 11.56 -17.26
N THR A 142 -6.53 12.23 -18.31
CA THR A 142 -5.60 13.35 -18.20
C THR A 142 -6.20 14.52 -17.41
N GLU A 143 -7.46 14.87 -17.66
CA GLU A 143 -8.18 15.89 -16.89
C GLU A 143 -8.41 15.45 -15.43
N TYR A 144 -8.75 14.19 -15.22
CA TYR A 144 -8.84 13.63 -13.87
C TYR A 144 -7.49 13.72 -13.12
N MET A 145 -6.37 13.43 -13.78
CA MET A 145 -5.04 13.56 -13.17
C MET A 145 -4.67 15.00 -12.82
N LYS A 146 -5.07 15.98 -13.65
CA LYS A 146 -4.93 17.40 -13.29
C LYS A 146 -5.69 17.72 -12.01
N PHE A 147 -6.95 17.29 -11.93
CA PHE A 147 -7.78 17.46 -10.74
C PHE A 147 -7.14 16.83 -9.49
N VAL A 148 -6.62 15.61 -9.58
CA VAL A 148 -5.93 14.93 -8.48
C VAL A 148 -4.68 15.70 -8.03
N GLN A 149 -3.87 16.16 -8.98
CA GLN A 149 -2.62 16.87 -8.69
C GLN A 149 -2.85 18.29 -8.14
N GLU A 150 -3.83 19.01 -8.67
CA GLU A 150 -4.16 20.37 -8.22
C GLU A 150 -4.74 20.40 -6.80
N ASN A 151 -5.42 19.32 -6.41
CA ASN A 151 -6.04 19.19 -5.10
C ASN A 151 -5.24 18.29 -4.12
N ASP A 152 -4.09 17.78 -4.53
CA ASP A 152 -3.25 16.83 -3.76
C ASP A 152 -4.08 15.74 -3.06
N LEU A 153 -4.85 14.99 -3.86
CA LEU A 153 -5.76 13.98 -3.35
C LEU A 153 -5.03 12.68 -3.00
N THR A 154 -5.49 12.02 -1.97
CA THR A 154 -5.23 10.59 -1.77
C THR A 154 -6.31 9.80 -2.51
N VAL A 155 -5.89 8.85 -3.33
CA VAL A 155 -6.77 8.01 -4.15
C VAL A 155 -6.50 6.55 -3.85
N ASP A 156 -7.55 5.75 -3.65
CA ASP A 156 -7.47 4.30 -3.55
C ASP A 156 -7.48 3.68 -4.94
N GLY A 157 -6.47 2.85 -5.22
CA GLY A 157 -6.37 2.09 -6.49
C GLY A 157 -7.06 0.73 -6.37
N ALA A 158 -8.34 0.67 -6.62
CA ALA A 158 -9.21 -0.47 -6.34
C ALA A 158 -9.28 -1.47 -7.51
N MET A 159 -8.46 -2.53 -7.46
CA MET A 159 -8.40 -3.54 -8.52
C MET A 159 -9.18 -4.83 -8.16
N THR A 160 -9.00 -5.39 -6.99
CA THR A 160 -9.41 -6.78 -6.69
C THR A 160 -10.90 -6.92 -6.40
N ASP A 161 -11.60 -7.74 -7.20
CA ASP A 161 -12.98 -8.16 -6.92
C ASP A 161 -13.02 -9.32 -5.90
N PRO A 162 -14.16 -9.59 -5.22
CA PRO A 162 -14.35 -10.75 -4.34
C PRO A 162 -14.11 -12.09 -5.03
N LYS A 163 -14.45 -12.21 -6.32
CA LYS A 163 -14.20 -13.33 -7.25
C LYS A 163 -15.09 -14.55 -7.12
N GLY A 164 -15.92 -14.70 -6.09
CA GLY A 164 -16.82 -15.83 -5.94
C GLY A 164 -16.18 -17.19 -6.23
N ASP A 165 -16.73 -17.97 -7.15
CA ASP A 165 -16.14 -19.22 -7.64
C ASP A 165 -14.98 -18.90 -8.61
N ARG A 166 -13.76 -19.19 -8.18
CA ARG A 166 -12.53 -18.91 -8.95
C ARG A 166 -12.32 -19.82 -10.16
N SER A 167 -13.12 -20.84 -10.35
CA SER A 167 -13.10 -21.68 -11.55
C SER A 167 -13.89 -21.07 -12.72
N LEU A 168 -14.72 -20.04 -12.42
CA LEU A 168 -15.59 -19.39 -13.37
C LEU A 168 -15.06 -17.99 -13.76
N SER A 169 -15.36 -17.57 -15.00
CA SER A 169 -15.14 -16.20 -15.47
C SER A 169 -16.14 -15.22 -14.83
N PRO A 170 -15.90 -13.89 -14.87
CA PRO A 170 -16.83 -12.91 -14.30
C PRO A 170 -18.28 -13.08 -14.73
N SER A 171 -18.52 -13.25 -16.02
CA SER A 171 -19.88 -13.39 -16.62
C SER A 171 -20.55 -14.72 -16.30
N ARG A 172 -19.84 -15.70 -15.77
CA ARG A 172 -20.35 -17.04 -15.44
C ARG A 172 -20.58 -17.28 -13.97
N GLN A 173 -20.37 -16.29 -13.13
CA GLN A 173 -20.67 -16.38 -11.71
C GLN A 173 -22.19 -16.60 -11.52
N GLU A 174 -22.57 -17.34 -10.50
CA GLU A 174 -23.98 -17.53 -10.13
C GLU A 174 -24.63 -16.18 -9.76
N ASP A 175 -23.91 -15.37 -9.00
CA ASP A 175 -24.29 -13.99 -8.71
C ASP A 175 -23.42 -13.04 -9.57
N PRO A 176 -24.02 -12.29 -10.50
CA PRO A 176 -23.30 -11.36 -11.38
C PRO A 176 -22.56 -10.25 -10.61
N ASP A 177 -23.00 -9.91 -9.39
CA ASP A 177 -22.42 -8.85 -8.59
C ASP A 177 -21.08 -9.26 -7.90
N MET A 178 -20.63 -10.54 -8.07
CA MET A 178 -19.33 -10.99 -7.56
C MET A 178 -18.13 -10.27 -8.18
N TYR A 179 -18.33 -9.67 -9.35
CA TYR A 179 -17.34 -8.80 -9.99
C TYR A 179 -18.00 -7.44 -10.28
N MET A 180 -17.19 -6.38 -10.12
CA MET A 180 -17.62 -5.03 -10.48
C MET A 180 -18.01 -4.97 -11.96
N HIS A 181 -19.22 -4.51 -12.26
CA HIS A 181 -19.73 -4.46 -13.62
C HIS A 181 -20.66 -3.27 -13.86
N VAL A 182 -20.89 -2.98 -15.16
CA VAL A 182 -21.86 -1.99 -15.58
C VAL A 182 -23.25 -2.63 -15.64
N VAL A 183 -24.23 -2.04 -14.96
CA VAL A 183 -25.63 -2.49 -14.97
C VAL A 183 -26.49 -1.66 -15.93
N GLU A 184 -26.09 -0.42 -16.22
CA GLU A 184 -26.79 0.46 -17.14
C GLU A 184 -25.79 1.43 -17.81
N VAL A 185 -25.96 1.65 -19.10
CA VAL A 185 -25.24 2.69 -19.85
C VAL A 185 -26.24 3.77 -20.22
N ARG A 186 -25.95 5.02 -19.84
CA ARG A 186 -26.77 6.21 -20.12
C ARG A 186 -26.01 7.17 -21.04
N GLU A 187 -26.71 8.18 -21.55
CA GLU A 187 -26.08 9.22 -22.37
C GLU A 187 -25.03 10.01 -21.61
N ASP A 188 -25.25 10.25 -20.32
CA ASP A 188 -24.41 11.07 -19.42
C ASP A 188 -23.44 10.26 -18.55
N GLY A 189 -23.48 8.93 -18.58
CA GLY A 189 -22.61 8.09 -17.75
C GLY A 189 -22.99 6.63 -17.72
N ILE A 190 -22.49 5.94 -16.69
CA ILE A 190 -22.81 4.53 -16.44
C ILE A 190 -23.29 4.33 -15.01
N VAL A 191 -24.11 3.30 -14.77
CA VAL A 191 -24.42 2.81 -13.42
C VAL A 191 -23.67 1.52 -13.19
N VAL A 192 -22.99 1.42 -12.06
CA VAL A 192 -22.14 0.27 -11.72
C VAL A 192 -22.61 -0.40 -10.42
N ARG A 193 -22.37 -1.70 -10.31
CA ARG A 193 -22.65 -2.50 -9.14
C ARG A 193 -21.57 -3.55 -8.91
N GLY A 194 -21.38 -3.94 -7.64
CA GLY A 194 -20.41 -4.95 -7.23
C GLY A 194 -19.62 -4.50 -6.02
N ALA A 195 -18.47 -5.13 -5.78
CA ALA A 195 -17.61 -4.77 -4.68
C ALA A 195 -16.13 -4.91 -5.05
N LYS A 196 -15.27 -4.15 -4.35
CA LYS A 196 -13.82 -4.33 -4.37
C LYS A 196 -13.34 -4.82 -3.01
N ALA A 197 -12.66 -5.96 -2.99
CA ALA A 197 -12.12 -6.58 -1.78
C ALA A 197 -10.65 -6.21 -1.56
N HIS A 198 -10.19 -6.29 -0.31
CA HIS A 198 -8.81 -6.03 0.08
C HIS A 198 -8.33 -4.62 -0.28
N GLN A 199 -9.21 -3.61 -0.14
CA GLN A 199 -8.87 -2.25 -0.53
C GLN A 199 -8.06 -1.55 0.55
N THR A 200 -6.77 -1.47 0.26
CA THR A 200 -5.77 -0.84 1.12
C THR A 200 -5.94 0.68 1.10
N GLY A 201 -6.29 1.25 2.23
CA GLY A 201 -6.42 2.70 2.35
C GLY A 201 -7.76 3.29 1.86
N ALA A 202 -8.77 2.46 1.61
CA ALA A 202 -10.08 2.93 1.12
C ALA A 202 -10.68 4.03 2.00
N VAL A 203 -10.70 3.84 3.33
CA VAL A 203 -11.25 4.82 4.28
C VAL A 203 -10.39 6.08 4.41
N ASN A 204 -9.15 6.04 3.93
CA ASN A 204 -8.19 7.15 3.98
C ASN A 204 -8.15 7.98 2.68
N SER A 205 -8.99 7.64 1.71
CA SER A 205 -8.93 8.19 0.36
C SER A 205 -10.09 9.15 0.10
N HIS A 206 -9.83 10.16 -0.74
CA HIS A 206 -10.85 11.08 -1.22
C HIS A 206 -11.66 10.47 -2.36
N GLU A 207 -11.01 9.59 -3.12
CA GLU A 207 -11.55 8.97 -4.33
C GLU A 207 -11.20 7.49 -4.40
N HIS A 208 -12.08 6.70 -5.00
CA HIS A 208 -11.81 5.34 -5.44
C HIS A 208 -11.58 5.31 -6.94
N LEU A 209 -10.46 4.75 -7.38
CA LEU A 209 -10.10 4.58 -8.78
C LEU A 209 -10.16 3.10 -9.13
N ILE A 210 -11.18 2.72 -9.85
CA ILE A 210 -11.56 1.34 -10.11
C ILE A 210 -10.87 0.79 -11.36
N MET A 211 -10.38 -0.45 -11.26
CA MET A 211 -9.77 -1.19 -12.36
C MET A 211 -10.31 -2.63 -12.40
N PRO A 212 -10.25 -3.31 -13.58
CA PRO A 212 -10.59 -4.73 -13.66
C PRO A 212 -9.58 -5.59 -12.89
N THR A 213 -10.00 -6.78 -12.47
CA THR A 213 -9.16 -7.72 -11.70
C THR A 213 -8.39 -8.72 -12.58
N VAL A 214 -8.93 -9.08 -13.73
CA VAL A 214 -8.43 -10.17 -14.59
C VAL A 214 -8.47 -9.78 -16.06
N ALA A 215 -7.75 -10.51 -16.89
CA ALA A 215 -7.97 -10.47 -18.33
C ALA A 215 -9.35 -11.05 -18.66
N MET A 216 -10.01 -10.49 -19.63
CA MET A 216 -11.41 -10.75 -19.97
C MET A 216 -11.58 -11.17 -21.42
N LYS A 217 -12.70 -11.83 -21.72
CA LYS A 217 -13.15 -12.17 -23.07
C LYS A 217 -14.37 -11.33 -23.42
N GLU A 218 -14.85 -11.44 -24.66
CA GLU A 218 -16.04 -10.70 -25.13
C GLU A 218 -17.28 -10.95 -24.25
N GLU A 219 -17.47 -12.17 -23.77
CA GLU A 219 -18.56 -12.56 -22.88
C GLU A 219 -18.51 -11.81 -21.54
N ASP A 220 -17.33 -11.33 -21.12
CA ASP A 220 -17.11 -10.60 -19.88
C ASP A 220 -17.08 -9.07 -20.05
N LYS A 221 -17.44 -8.55 -21.21
CA LYS A 221 -17.28 -7.11 -21.56
C LYS A 221 -17.89 -6.15 -20.56
N ASP A 222 -19.04 -6.47 -19.96
CA ASP A 222 -19.70 -5.59 -18.99
C ASP A 222 -18.93 -5.46 -17.67
N TYR A 223 -17.92 -6.32 -17.42
CA TYR A 223 -17.00 -6.30 -16.30
C TYR A 223 -15.67 -5.57 -16.62
N ALA A 224 -15.44 -5.26 -17.90
CA ALA A 224 -14.26 -4.53 -18.35
C ALA A 224 -14.48 -3.03 -18.18
N ILE A 225 -14.36 -2.55 -16.93
CA ILE A 225 -14.62 -1.14 -16.58
C ILE A 225 -13.49 -0.53 -15.75
N SER A 226 -13.23 0.76 -15.99
CA SER A 226 -12.35 1.59 -15.16
C SER A 226 -12.93 2.98 -15.02
N PHE A 227 -13.02 3.48 -13.79
CA PHE A 227 -13.65 4.77 -13.48
C PHE A 227 -13.15 5.30 -12.14
N ALA A 228 -13.48 6.56 -11.84
CA ALA A 228 -13.24 7.17 -10.53
C ALA A 228 -14.54 7.74 -9.94
N VAL A 229 -14.70 7.59 -8.62
CA VAL A 229 -15.79 8.19 -7.86
C VAL A 229 -15.30 8.73 -6.52
N PRO A 230 -15.92 9.80 -5.98
CA PRO A 230 -15.67 10.22 -4.60
C PRO A 230 -15.95 9.09 -3.61
N SER A 231 -15.16 9.01 -2.53
CA SER A 231 -15.31 7.95 -1.53
C SER A 231 -16.63 8.04 -0.74
N ASP A 232 -17.30 9.18 -0.81
CA ASP A 232 -18.62 9.44 -0.21
C ASP A 232 -19.74 9.53 -1.27
N ALA A 233 -19.51 9.02 -2.50
CA ALA A 233 -20.53 8.98 -3.53
C ALA A 233 -21.76 8.19 -3.06
N GLU A 234 -22.95 8.58 -3.55
CA GLU A 234 -24.18 7.85 -3.26
C GLU A 234 -24.07 6.40 -3.75
N GLY A 235 -24.46 5.44 -2.90
CA GLY A 235 -24.31 4.00 -3.18
C GLY A 235 -22.96 3.41 -2.81
N VAL A 236 -21.94 4.21 -2.45
CA VAL A 236 -20.65 3.71 -1.96
C VAL A 236 -20.68 3.57 -0.45
N PHE A 237 -20.25 2.41 0.06
CA PHE A 237 -19.96 2.21 1.48
C PHE A 237 -18.84 1.19 1.69
N MET A 238 -18.22 1.25 2.86
CA MET A 238 -17.04 0.46 3.19
C MET A 238 -17.30 -0.39 4.44
N VAL A 239 -16.81 -1.63 4.41
CA VAL A 239 -16.78 -2.51 5.59
C VAL A 239 -15.33 -2.67 6.02
N TYR A 240 -15.00 -2.16 7.21
CA TYR A 240 -13.63 -2.11 7.72
C TYR A 240 -13.13 -3.51 8.11
N GLY A 241 -11.91 -3.84 7.70
CA GLY A 241 -11.32 -5.17 7.89
C GLY A 241 -10.97 -5.46 9.36
N ARG A 242 -11.41 -6.60 9.88
CA ARG A 242 -11.20 -7.00 11.29
C ARG A 242 -9.72 -7.19 11.64
N GLN A 243 -8.91 -7.71 10.71
CA GLN A 243 -7.50 -8.05 10.97
C GLN A 243 -6.59 -6.83 11.20
N SER A 244 -6.97 -5.68 10.66
CA SER A 244 -6.26 -4.41 10.88
C SER A 244 -6.62 -3.73 12.21
N CYS A 245 -7.46 -4.36 13.03
CA CYS A 245 -7.96 -3.81 14.28
C CYS A 245 -7.27 -4.42 15.48
N ASP A 246 -6.80 -3.57 16.38
CA ASP A 246 -6.28 -3.97 17.68
C ASP A 246 -7.17 -3.38 18.79
N THR A 247 -7.98 -4.23 19.41
CA THR A 247 -8.94 -3.83 20.43
C THR A 247 -8.28 -3.30 21.69
N ARG A 248 -6.99 -3.55 21.91
CA ARG A 248 -6.21 -2.89 23.00
C ARG A 248 -6.27 -1.36 22.92
N LYS A 249 -6.54 -0.79 21.75
CA LYS A 249 -6.78 0.67 21.59
C LYS A 249 -8.01 1.20 22.31
N MET A 250 -8.92 0.33 22.72
CA MET A 250 -10.11 0.68 23.50
C MET A 250 -9.87 0.57 25.01
N GLU A 251 -8.69 0.09 25.41
CA GLU A 251 -8.29 -0.05 26.82
C GLU A 251 -7.59 1.22 27.28
N GLU A 252 -7.77 1.57 28.56
CA GLU A 252 -7.01 2.64 29.19
C GLU A 252 -5.56 2.20 29.43
N ASN A 253 -4.61 3.10 29.19
CA ASN A 253 -3.18 2.87 29.43
C ASN A 253 -2.61 1.61 28.75
N ALA A 254 -2.92 1.43 27.47
CA ALA A 254 -2.41 0.30 26.67
C ALA A 254 -1.49 0.73 25.50
N ASP A 255 -0.97 1.93 25.51
CA ASP A 255 -0.13 2.46 24.42
C ASP A 255 1.14 1.63 24.19
N MET A 256 1.77 1.18 25.27
CA MET A 256 2.93 0.30 25.18
C MET A 256 2.56 -1.06 24.60
N ASP A 257 1.42 -1.63 24.99
CA ASP A 257 0.95 -2.94 24.54
C ASP A 257 0.60 -2.99 23.05
N LEU A 258 0.30 -1.85 22.44
CA LEU A 258 0.07 -1.73 21.01
C LEU A 258 1.34 -1.86 20.19
N GLY A 259 2.52 -1.58 20.75
CA GLY A 259 3.79 -1.56 20.05
C GLY A 259 3.93 -0.43 19.03
N ASN A 260 2.85 -0.07 18.34
CA ASN A 260 2.76 1.08 17.45
C ASN A 260 1.36 1.72 17.54
N ALA A 261 1.18 2.64 18.50
CA ALA A 261 -0.10 3.28 18.73
C ALA A 261 -0.47 4.34 17.68
N GLN A 262 0.53 4.94 17.02
CA GLN A 262 0.33 6.11 16.15
C GLN A 262 0.01 5.74 14.69
N TYR A 263 0.58 4.65 14.18
CA TYR A 263 0.50 4.28 12.77
C TYR A 263 -0.06 2.87 12.61
N GLY A 264 -0.77 2.66 11.53
CA GLY A 264 -1.32 1.36 11.15
C GLY A 264 -1.66 1.32 9.67
N GLY A 265 -2.10 0.18 9.21
CA GLY A 265 -2.71 0.00 7.92
C GLY A 265 -4.12 -0.57 8.08
N HIS A 266 -4.92 -0.53 7.04
CA HIS A 266 -6.19 -1.23 7.01
C HIS A 266 -6.53 -1.72 5.62
N GLU A 267 -7.35 -2.74 5.59
CA GLU A 267 -8.01 -3.26 4.40
C GLU A 267 -9.53 -3.14 4.58
N ALA A 268 -10.25 -2.80 3.53
CA ALA A 268 -11.70 -2.73 3.57
C ALA A 268 -12.33 -3.46 2.38
N LEU A 269 -13.57 -3.90 2.54
CA LEU A 269 -14.47 -4.22 1.44
C LEU A 269 -15.17 -2.92 1.06
N VAL A 270 -15.08 -2.51 -0.20
CA VAL A 270 -15.78 -1.34 -0.73
C VAL A 270 -16.92 -1.84 -1.60
N VAL A 271 -18.14 -1.49 -1.25
CA VAL A 271 -19.36 -1.90 -1.97
C VAL A 271 -19.91 -0.73 -2.77
N PHE A 272 -20.35 -1.03 -3.99
CA PHE A 272 -20.96 -0.12 -4.93
C PHE A 272 -22.37 -0.62 -5.23
N ASP A 273 -23.38 0.05 -4.70
CA ASP A 273 -24.78 -0.29 -4.89
C ASP A 273 -25.45 0.70 -5.84
N ASN A 274 -25.47 0.35 -7.13
CA ASN A 274 -26.04 1.17 -8.20
C ASN A 274 -25.45 2.59 -8.26
N VAL A 275 -24.13 2.68 -8.23
CA VAL A 275 -23.43 3.97 -8.24
C VAL A 275 -23.41 4.56 -9.64
N PHE A 276 -23.89 5.81 -9.79
CA PHE A 276 -23.78 6.56 -11.03
C PHE A 276 -22.38 7.15 -11.20
N VAL A 277 -21.80 6.94 -12.38
CA VAL A 277 -20.47 7.45 -12.76
C VAL A 277 -20.63 8.30 -14.04
N PRO A 278 -20.41 9.62 -13.98
CA PRO A 278 -20.53 10.48 -15.16
C PRO A 278 -19.42 10.18 -16.18
N ASN A 279 -19.71 10.45 -17.46
CA ASN A 279 -18.82 10.08 -18.58
C ASN A 279 -17.38 10.59 -18.44
N GLU A 280 -17.17 11.78 -17.90
CA GLU A 280 -15.84 12.37 -17.70
C GLU A 280 -14.98 11.61 -16.65
N ARG A 281 -15.61 10.75 -15.86
CA ARG A 281 -14.96 9.90 -14.86
C ARG A 281 -14.88 8.43 -15.28
N VAL A 282 -15.31 8.08 -16.49
CA VAL A 282 -15.19 6.74 -17.08
C VAL A 282 -13.95 6.67 -17.96
N PHE A 283 -13.07 5.71 -17.69
CA PHE A 283 -11.75 5.54 -18.34
C PHE A 283 -11.64 4.23 -19.13
N MET A 284 -12.61 3.35 -19.00
CA MET A 284 -12.83 2.15 -19.81
C MET A 284 -14.26 1.66 -19.57
N CYS A 285 -14.98 1.29 -20.62
CA CYS A 285 -16.31 0.69 -20.53
C CYS A 285 -16.53 -0.28 -21.67
N ARG A 286 -16.33 -1.58 -21.40
CA ARG A 286 -16.51 -2.71 -22.32
C ARG A 286 -15.31 -3.02 -23.24
N GLU A 287 -14.20 -2.29 -23.18
CA GLU A 287 -12.99 -2.56 -23.95
C GLU A 287 -12.19 -3.72 -23.32
N TYR A 288 -12.78 -4.92 -23.30
CA TYR A 288 -12.32 -6.11 -22.60
C TYR A 288 -10.92 -6.56 -23.01
N GLU A 289 -10.50 -6.30 -24.27
CA GLU A 289 -9.15 -6.61 -24.76
C GLU A 289 -8.04 -5.88 -23.97
N PHE A 290 -8.35 -4.74 -23.36
CA PHE A 290 -7.40 -3.94 -22.59
C PHE A 290 -7.42 -4.24 -21.07
N ALA A 291 -8.39 -5.01 -20.58
CA ALA A 291 -8.48 -5.34 -19.16
C ALA A 291 -7.20 -6.04 -18.67
N GLY A 292 -6.69 -7.04 -19.40
CA GLY A 292 -5.46 -7.74 -19.06
C GLY A 292 -4.22 -6.84 -19.03
N MET A 293 -4.09 -5.90 -19.96
CA MET A 293 -2.99 -4.93 -20.03
C MET A 293 -3.01 -4.00 -18.82
N MET A 294 -4.18 -3.46 -18.44
CA MET A 294 -4.34 -2.60 -17.28
C MET A 294 -3.94 -3.31 -15.99
N VAL A 295 -4.42 -4.54 -15.80
CA VAL A 295 -4.08 -5.41 -14.66
C VAL A 295 -2.58 -5.66 -14.57
N GLU A 296 -1.93 -6.00 -15.68
CA GLU A 296 -0.49 -6.31 -15.70
C GLU A 296 0.37 -5.08 -15.35
N ARG A 297 0.04 -3.92 -15.91
CA ARG A 297 0.73 -2.66 -15.64
C ARG A 297 0.59 -2.24 -14.18
N PHE A 298 -0.63 -2.21 -13.66
CA PHE A 298 -0.87 -1.90 -12.26
C PHE A 298 -0.11 -2.88 -11.33
N ALA A 299 -0.25 -4.18 -11.57
CA ALA A 299 0.43 -5.19 -10.78
C ALA A 299 1.95 -5.03 -10.83
N GLY A 300 2.52 -4.67 -11.98
CA GLY A 300 3.94 -4.40 -12.16
C GLY A 300 4.43 -3.26 -11.26
N TYR A 301 3.81 -2.09 -11.34
CA TYR A 301 4.13 -0.95 -10.48
C TYR A 301 3.97 -1.27 -8.99
N HIS A 302 2.92 -2.01 -8.65
CA HIS A 302 2.66 -2.37 -7.25
C HIS A 302 3.67 -3.40 -6.72
N ARG A 303 4.12 -4.35 -7.55
CA ARG A 303 5.19 -5.30 -7.22
C ARG A 303 6.53 -4.61 -6.98
N GLN A 304 6.87 -3.59 -7.77
CA GLN A 304 8.02 -2.72 -7.53
C GLN A 304 7.92 -2.02 -6.16
N SER A 305 6.75 -1.50 -5.81
CA SER A 305 6.49 -0.78 -4.55
C SER A 305 6.89 -1.59 -3.32
N TYR A 306 6.75 -2.91 -3.35
CA TYR A 306 7.16 -3.78 -2.24
C TYR A 306 8.67 -3.76 -1.98
N GLY A 307 9.51 -3.56 -3.01
CA GLY A 307 10.96 -3.39 -2.87
C GLY A 307 11.37 -2.11 -2.12
N GLY A 308 10.43 -1.22 -1.86
CA GLY A 308 10.59 -0.04 -1.01
C GLY A 308 9.87 -0.18 0.32
N CYS A 309 8.53 -0.28 0.30
CA CYS A 309 7.71 -0.21 1.51
C CYS A 309 8.00 -1.34 2.51
N LYS A 310 8.13 -2.59 2.05
CA LYS A 310 8.42 -3.73 2.94
C LYS A 310 9.85 -3.66 3.48
N VAL A 311 10.79 -3.15 2.68
CA VAL A 311 12.17 -2.92 3.11
C VAL A 311 12.24 -1.88 4.22
N GLY A 312 11.49 -0.77 4.12
CA GLY A 312 11.46 0.25 5.16
C GLY A 312 10.90 -0.25 6.50
N VAL A 313 9.87 -1.10 6.47
CA VAL A 313 9.37 -1.78 7.69
C VAL A 313 10.39 -2.81 8.19
N GLY A 314 11.06 -3.53 7.28
CA GLY A 314 12.16 -4.45 7.60
C GLY A 314 13.30 -3.75 8.32
N ASP A 315 13.70 -2.53 7.90
CA ASP A 315 14.72 -1.73 8.58
C ASP A 315 14.34 -1.47 10.05
N VAL A 316 13.09 -1.14 10.33
CA VAL A 316 12.60 -0.94 11.71
C VAL A 316 12.64 -2.23 12.50
N LEU A 317 12.23 -3.35 11.91
CA LEU A 317 12.24 -4.66 12.58
C LEU A 317 13.66 -5.13 12.89
N ILE A 318 14.62 -4.92 11.97
CA ILE A 318 16.05 -5.22 12.19
C ILE A 318 16.61 -4.37 13.34
N GLY A 319 16.32 -3.07 13.33
CA GLY A 319 16.70 -2.16 14.40
C GLY A 319 16.12 -2.56 15.76
N ALA A 320 14.84 -2.95 15.79
CA ALA A 320 14.17 -3.42 16.98
C ALA A 320 14.78 -4.73 17.51
N ALA A 321 15.10 -5.67 16.63
CA ALA A 321 15.76 -6.93 17.00
C ALA A 321 17.18 -6.69 17.57
N ALA A 322 17.95 -5.78 16.96
CA ALA A 322 19.26 -5.39 17.47
C ALA A 322 19.17 -4.74 18.86
N LEU A 323 18.20 -3.85 19.06
CA LEU A 323 17.97 -3.19 20.35
C LEU A 323 17.46 -4.19 21.42
N ALA A 324 16.63 -5.16 21.03
CA ALA A 324 16.21 -6.24 21.92
C ALA A 324 17.41 -7.11 22.37
N ALA A 325 18.34 -7.38 21.47
CA ALA A 325 19.58 -8.09 21.83
C ALA A 325 20.45 -7.29 22.81
N ASP A 326 20.56 -5.96 22.66
CA ASP A 326 21.24 -5.07 23.60
C ASP A 326 20.55 -5.10 24.97
N TYR A 327 19.24 -4.98 25.01
CA TYR A 327 18.46 -5.00 26.24
C TYR A 327 18.50 -6.36 26.97
N ASN A 328 18.72 -7.44 26.22
CA ASN A 328 18.96 -8.77 26.76
C ASN A 328 20.44 -9.03 27.16
N GLY A 329 21.36 -8.08 26.90
CA GLY A 329 22.80 -8.20 27.25
C GLY A 329 23.58 -9.16 26.34
N VAL A 330 23.08 -9.48 25.15
CA VAL A 330 23.68 -10.46 24.23
C VAL A 330 24.06 -9.94 22.84
N PRO A 331 24.36 -8.64 22.63
CA PRO A 331 24.61 -8.12 21.29
C PRO A 331 25.87 -8.66 20.64
N LYS A 332 26.80 -9.19 21.48
CA LYS A 332 28.08 -9.73 21.02
C LYS A 332 28.08 -11.23 20.77
N ALA A 333 26.99 -11.94 21.09
CA ALA A 333 26.87 -13.37 20.87
C ALA A 333 26.85 -13.68 19.35
N ASN A 334 27.67 -14.66 18.92
CA ASN A 334 27.86 -14.95 17.49
C ASN A 334 26.56 -15.31 16.82
N HIS A 335 25.73 -16.17 17.42
CA HIS A 335 24.43 -16.55 16.85
C HIS A 335 23.42 -15.37 16.70
N ILE A 336 23.55 -14.32 17.53
CA ILE A 336 22.75 -13.08 17.38
C ILE A 336 23.28 -12.26 16.20
N LYS A 337 24.60 -12.11 16.10
CA LYS A 337 25.23 -11.40 14.97
C LYS A 337 24.90 -12.07 13.64
N ASP A 338 24.98 -13.40 13.56
CA ASP A 338 24.67 -14.15 12.35
C ASP A 338 23.21 -13.94 11.91
N LYS A 339 22.25 -13.92 12.85
CA LYS A 339 20.84 -13.62 12.57
C LYS A 339 20.65 -12.20 12.05
N LEU A 340 21.25 -11.19 12.68
CA LEU A 340 21.19 -9.80 12.23
C LEU A 340 21.81 -9.60 10.84
N ILE A 341 22.92 -10.25 10.55
CA ILE A 341 23.57 -10.24 9.23
C ILE A 341 22.61 -10.82 8.18
N GLU A 342 21.98 -11.96 8.47
CA GLU A 342 21.03 -12.58 7.55
C GLU A 342 19.78 -11.70 7.34
N MET A 343 19.23 -11.08 8.38
CA MET A 343 18.12 -10.13 8.25
C MET A 343 18.50 -8.96 7.33
N ILE A 344 19.68 -8.37 7.50
CA ILE A 344 20.20 -7.28 6.65
C ILE A 344 20.37 -7.77 5.22
N HIS A 345 20.99 -8.94 5.01
CA HIS A 345 21.20 -9.54 3.70
C HIS A 345 19.88 -9.70 2.93
N LEU A 346 18.88 -10.28 3.55
CA LEU A 346 17.56 -10.48 2.95
C LEU A 346 16.88 -9.14 2.64
N ASN A 347 16.93 -8.18 3.56
CA ASN A 347 16.28 -6.88 3.39
C ASN A 347 16.91 -6.05 2.27
N GLU A 348 18.26 -5.99 2.22
CA GLU A 348 18.98 -5.28 1.15
C GLU A 348 18.85 -5.99 -0.20
N THR A 349 18.71 -7.32 -0.24
CA THR A 349 18.38 -8.05 -1.46
C THR A 349 17.03 -7.62 -2.04
N LEU A 350 16.01 -7.45 -1.20
CA LEU A 350 14.70 -6.94 -1.62
C LEU A 350 14.81 -5.51 -2.17
N TYR A 351 15.57 -4.65 -1.50
CA TYR A 351 15.81 -3.29 -1.96
C TYR A 351 16.51 -3.26 -3.32
N ALA A 352 17.56 -4.06 -3.49
CA ALA A 352 18.28 -4.19 -4.76
C ALA A 352 17.35 -4.62 -5.91
N CYS A 353 16.42 -5.56 -5.67
CA CYS A 353 15.41 -5.95 -6.65
C CYS A 353 14.47 -4.78 -7.03
N GLY A 354 14.01 -3.99 -6.05
CA GLY A 354 13.19 -2.80 -6.27
C GLY A 354 13.91 -1.74 -7.08
N ILE A 355 15.19 -1.51 -6.81
CA ILE A 355 16.02 -0.57 -7.58
C ILE A 355 16.28 -1.10 -8.99
N ALA A 356 16.62 -2.39 -9.16
CA ALA A 356 16.91 -2.97 -10.46
C ALA A 356 15.70 -2.87 -11.42
N CYS A 357 14.49 -3.26 -10.97
CA CYS A 357 13.31 -3.17 -11.83
C CYS A 357 12.94 -1.72 -12.19
N SER A 358 13.36 -0.74 -11.39
CA SER A 358 13.18 0.69 -11.65
C SER A 358 14.19 1.24 -12.65
N ALA A 359 15.47 0.88 -12.47
CA ALA A 359 16.57 1.36 -13.31
C ALA A 359 16.47 0.82 -14.75
N GLU A 360 15.96 -0.41 -14.91
CA GLU A 360 15.68 -1.07 -16.19
C GLU A 360 14.28 -0.75 -16.75
N GLY A 361 13.65 0.31 -16.25
CA GLY A 361 12.36 0.80 -16.74
C GLY A 361 12.49 1.47 -18.12
N GLU A 362 11.38 1.56 -18.84
CA GLU A 362 11.33 2.11 -20.19
C GLU A 362 10.23 3.14 -20.37
N LYS A 363 10.42 4.04 -21.36
CA LYS A 363 9.42 5.03 -21.74
C LYS A 363 8.30 4.37 -22.53
N MET A 364 7.06 4.59 -22.08
CA MET A 364 5.87 4.14 -22.76
C MET A 364 5.44 5.09 -23.90
N PRO A 365 4.65 4.62 -24.86
CA PRO A 365 4.10 5.48 -25.93
C PRO A 365 3.31 6.67 -25.41
N ALA A 366 2.65 6.53 -24.26
CA ALA A 366 1.92 7.60 -23.56
C ALA A 366 2.84 8.69 -22.97
N GLY A 367 4.15 8.47 -22.93
CA GLY A 367 5.15 9.40 -22.40
C GLY A 367 5.57 9.15 -20.97
N ASN A 368 4.80 8.43 -20.17
CA ASN A 368 5.22 8.00 -18.83
C ASN A 368 6.18 6.80 -18.92
N TYR A 369 6.81 6.45 -17.78
CA TYR A 369 7.77 5.35 -17.68
C TYR A 369 7.17 4.17 -16.95
N GLN A 370 7.42 2.96 -17.48
CA GLN A 370 7.05 1.69 -16.88
C GLN A 370 8.30 0.97 -16.37
N ILE A 371 8.13 0.29 -15.25
CA ILE A 371 9.17 -0.56 -14.65
C ILE A 371 9.43 -1.78 -15.53
N ASN A 372 10.59 -2.42 -15.37
CA ASN A 372 10.84 -3.73 -15.97
C ASN A 372 9.95 -4.80 -15.30
N LEU A 373 8.98 -5.31 -16.06
CA LEU A 373 7.96 -6.24 -15.57
C LEU A 373 8.55 -7.56 -15.07
N LEU A 374 9.56 -8.11 -15.75
CA LEU A 374 10.21 -9.35 -15.31
C LEU A 374 10.86 -9.16 -13.94
N LEU A 375 11.68 -8.12 -13.79
CA LEU A 375 12.39 -7.85 -12.54
C LEU A 375 11.41 -7.47 -11.40
N ALA A 376 10.29 -6.80 -11.69
CA ALA A 376 9.24 -6.54 -10.71
C ALA A 376 8.58 -7.83 -10.21
N ASN A 377 8.35 -8.80 -11.09
CA ASN A 377 7.86 -10.13 -10.70
C ASN A 377 8.88 -10.91 -9.86
N VAL A 378 10.18 -10.83 -10.18
CA VAL A 378 11.27 -11.42 -9.38
C VAL A 378 11.33 -10.76 -8.00
N CYS A 379 11.26 -9.43 -7.94
CA CYS A 379 11.15 -8.67 -6.68
C CYS A 379 10.01 -9.22 -5.82
N LYS A 380 8.80 -9.28 -6.38
CA LYS A 380 7.62 -9.76 -5.66
C LYS A 380 7.72 -11.24 -5.25
N GLN A 381 8.32 -12.10 -6.08
CA GLN A 381 8.54 -13.50 -5.73
C GLN A 381 9.44 -13.64 -4.48
N ASN A 382 10.46 -12.80 -4.34
CA ASN A 382 11.31 -12.74 -3.15
C ASN A 382 10.54 -12.18 -1.95
N ILE A 383 9.72 -11.16 -2.14
CA ILE A 383 8.85 -10.58 -1.10
C ILE A 383 7.89 -11.63 -0.50
N THR A 384 7.47 -12.64 -1.24
CA THR A 384 6.61 -13.70 -0.67
C THR A 384 7.31 -14.60 0.35
N ARG A 385 8.64 -14.48 0.51
CA ARG A 385 9.48 -15.34 1.35
C ARG A 385 10.29 -14.57 2.38
N MET A 386 11.08 -13.58 1.95
CA MET A 386 12.10 -12.93 2.78
C MET A 386 11.52 -12.19 4.00
N PRO A 387 10.40 -11.45 3.93
CA PRO A 387 9.79 -10.83 5.12
C PRO A 387 9.38 -11.84 6.19
N TYR A 388 8.99 -13.06 5.79
CA TYR A 388 8.67 -14.12 6.75
C TYR A 388 9.92 -14.63 7.47
N GLU A 389 11.03 -14.78 6.76
CA GLU A 389 12.30 -15.20 7.38
C GLU A 389 12.88 -14.09 8.27
N ILE A 390 12.85 -12.84 7.83
CA ILE A 390 13.25 -11.70 8.66
C ILE A 390 12.41 -11.65 9.95
N ALA A 391 11.09 -11.83 9.86
CA ALA A 391 10.22 -11.87 11.03
C ALA A 391 10.57 -13.03 11.98
N ARG A 392 10.78 -14.24 11.44
CA ARG A 392 11.19 -15.42 12.21
C ARG A 392 12.51 -15.19 12.99
N LEU A 393 13.48 -14.56 12.34
CA LEU A 393 14.75 -14.24 12.98
C LEU A 393 14.61 -13.18 14.08
N ALA A 394 13.73 -12.18 13.86
CA ALA A 394 13.42 -11.17 14.89
C ALA A 394 12.73 -11.80 16.12
N GLU A 395 11.76 -12.70 15.89
CA GLU A 395 11.08 -13.44 16.96
C GLU A 395 12.06 -14.32 17.77
N ASP A 396 13.00 -14.98 17.08
CA ASP A 396 14.05 -15.79 17.72
C ASP A 396 15.00 -14.93 18.59
N ILE A 397 15.38 -13.73 18.13
CA ILE A 397 16.17 -12.78 18.92
C ILE A 397 15.35 -12.24 20.11
N ALA A 398 14.08 -11.93 19.93
CA ALA A 398 13.18 -11.42 20.98
C ALA A 398 12.96 -12.45 22.09
N GLY A 399 12.90 -13.72 21.73
CA GLY A 399 12.74 -14.84 22.68
C GLY A 399 11.31 -14.97 23.22
N GLY A 400 11.10 -15.97 24.09
CA GLY A 400 9.78 -16.35 24.60
C GLY A 400 9.06 -15.27 25.43
N LEU A 401 9.78 -14.31 25.99
CA LEU A 401 9.16 -13.23 26.75
C LEU A 401 8.24 -12.38 25.90
N MET A 402 8.52 -12.19 24.64
CA MET A 402 7.66 -11.45 23.71
C MET A 402 6.20 -11.97 23.72
N VAL A 403 6.01 -13.28 23.87
CA VAL A 403 4.70 -13.95 23.84
C VAL A 403 4.02 -13.98 25.22
N THR A 404 4.81 -14.00 26.30
CA THR A 404 4.32 -14.21 27.68
C THR A 404 4.36 -12.92 28.52
N MET A 405 4.72 -11.81 27.94
CA MET A 405 4.88 -10.53 28.62
C MET A 405 3.55 -10.01 29.16
N PRO A 406 3.49 -9.57 30.43
CA PRO A 406 2.29 -8.96 31.00
C PRO A 406 1.95 -7.63 30.32
N SER A 407 0.77 -7.09 30.64
CA SER A 407 0.27 -5.82 30.10
C SER A 407 0.98 -4.60 30.70
N GLU A 408 0.82 -3.45 30.07
CA GLU A 408 1.23 -2.18 30.64
C GLU A 408 0.51 -1.91 31.97
N GLN A 409 -0.76 -2.28 32.09
CA GLN A 409 -1.53 -2.12 33.32
C GLN A 409 -0.91 -2.94 34.48
N ASP A 410 -0.40 -4.14 34.23
CA ASP A 410 0.30 -4.94 35.24
C ASP A 410 1.58 -4.24 35.69
N LEU A 411 2.36 -3.66 34.79
CA LEU A 411 3.56 -2.89 35.12
C LEU A 411 3.22 -1.64 35.96
N ARG A 412 2.09 -0.99 35.71
CA ARG A 412 1.62 0.22 36.44
C ARG A 412 0.87 -0.10 37.74
N SER A 413 0.59 -1.36 38.02
CA SER A 413 -0.13 -1.79 39.21
C SER A 413 0.69 -1.56 40.50
N GLU A 414 0.10 -0.89 41.50
CA GLU A 414 0.75 -0.70 42.80
C GLU A 414 1.08 -2.04 43.47
N LYS A 415 0.24 -3.06 43.28
CA LYS A 415 0.38 -4.35 43.96
C LYS A 415 1.42 -5.26 43.28
N ILE A 416 1.40 -5.39 41.95
CA ILE A 416 2.24 -6.35 41.21
C ILE A 416 3.33 -5.69 40.38
N GLY A 417 3.20 -4.41 40.05
CA GLY A 417 4.16 -3.66 39.26
C GLY A 417 5.60 -3.78 39.74
N PRO A 418 5.89 -3.69 41.05
CA PRO A 418 7.26 -3.90 41.56
C PRO A 418 7.83 -5.29 41.26
N TYR A 419 7.01 -6.30 41.17
CA TYR A 419 7.46 -7.65 40.77
C TYR A 419 7.68 -7.74 39.28
N VAL A 420 6.79 -7.16 38.46
CA VAL A 420 6.95 -7.08 37.00
C VAL A 420 8.25 -6.35 36.67
N GLU A 421 8.46 -5.17 37.27
CA GLU A 421 9.68 -4.38 37.07
C GLU A 421 10.94 -5.17 37.45
N LYS A 422 10.92 -5.84 38.60
CA LYS A 422 12.05 -6.63 39.10
C LYS A 422 12.39 -7.82 38.21
N TYR A 423 11.37 -8.60 37.82
CA TYR A 423 11.62 -9.89 37.17
C TYR A 423 11.68 -9.81 35.64
N LEU A 424 11.19 -8.74 35.04
CA LEU A 424 11.34 -8.48 33.61
C LEU A 424 12.48 -7.50 33.27
N GLN A 425 13.29 -7.13 34.25
CA GLN A 425 14.44 -6.28 34.05
C GLN A 425 15.40 -6.89 33.04
N GLY A 426 15.94 -6.06 32.13
CA GLY A 426 16.93 -6.44 31.14
C GLY A 426 18.38 -6.36 31.67
N ALA A 427 19.31 -6.14 30.77
CA ALA A 427 20.70 -5.88 31.08
C ALA A 427 20.86 -4.65 31.98
N THR A 428 21.98 -4.56 32.71
CA THR A 428 22.28 -3.42 33.59
C THR A 428 22.10 -2.09 32.85
N GLY A 429 21.27 -1.19 33.42
CA GLY A 429 20.98 0.10 32.84
C GLY A 429 19.76 0.10 31.85
N THR A 430 19.16 -1.04 31.58
CA THR A 430 17.95 -1.15 30.78
C THR A 430 16.71 -1.21 31.69
N SER A 431 15.79 -0.27 31.55
CA SER A 431 14.52 -0.32 32.27
C SER A 431 13.62 -1.44 31.75
N THR A 432 12.79 -2.00 32.60
CA THR A 432 11.76 -2.98 32.24
C THR A 432 10.82 -2.40 31.18
N GLU A 433 10.40 -1.15 31.33
CA GLU A 433 9.56 -0.48 30.35
C GLU A 433 10.18 -0.44 28.94
N ASN A 434 11.46 -0.04 28.82
CA ASN A 434 12.13 -0.01 27.51
C ASN A 434 12.21 -1.39 26.88
N ARG A 435 12.50 -2.41 27.69
CA ARG A 435 12.52 -3.80 27.25
C ARG A 435 11.15 -4.27 26.76
N MET A 436 10.09 -3.97 27.50
CA MET A 436 8.72 -4.29 27.10
C MET A 436 8.33 -3.56 25.82
N ARG A 437 8.61 -2.27 25.69
CA ARG A 437 8.29 -1.49 24.48
C ARG A 437 8.92 -2.06 23.22
N ILE A 438 10.20 -2.45 23.28
CA ILE A 438 10.85 -2.99 22.08
C ILE A 438 10.30 -4.36 21.69
N LEU A 439 9.97 -5.21 22.65
CA LEU A 439 9.35 -6.51 22.40
C LEU A 439 7.93 -6.36 21.82
N ARG A 440 7.14 -5.39 22.31
CA ARG A 440 5.82 -5.07 21.74
C ARG A 440 5.92 -4.54 20.31
N LEU A 441 6.94 -3.76 19.99
CA LEU A 441 7.18 -3.32 18.61
C LEU A 441 7.47 -4.51 17.68
N ILE A 442 8.32 -5.44 18.11
CA ILE A 442 8.60 -6.68 17.35
C ILE A 442 7.30 -7.48 17.18
N GLU A 443 6.55 -7.72 18.27
CA GLU A 443 5.24 -8.41 18.23
C GLU A 443 4.30 -7.75 17.23
N ASN A 444 4.15 -6.42 17.27
CA ASN A 444 3.25 -5.69 16.37
C ASN A 444 3.58 -5.93 14.90
N ILE A 445 4.87 -5.93 14.53
CA ILE A 445 5.30 -6.12 13.13
C ILE A 445 5.25 -7.59 12.71
N THR A 446 5.47 -8.54 13.64
CA THR A 446 5.57 -9.96 13.29
C THR A 446 4.27 -10.74 13.50
N LEU A 447 3.45 -10.38 14.47
CA LEU A 447 2.24 -11.10 14.89
C LEU A 447 1.01 -10.20 14.97
N GLY A 448 1.17 -8.91 15.24
CA GLY A 448 0.11 -7.94 15.47
C GLY A 448 -0.49 -7.33 14.20
N THR A 449 -1.09 -6.14 14.33
CA THR A 449 -1.79 -5.50 13.20
C THR A 449 -0.87 -5.07 12.06
N ALA A 450 0.38 -4.69 12.34
CA ALA A 450 1.35 -4.36 11.29
C ALA A 450 1.82 -5.61 10.50
N ALA A 451 1.69 -6.81 11.07
CA ALA A 451 1.98 -8.06 10.36
C ALA A 451 1.04 -8.29 9.16
N VAL A 452 -0.18 -7.73 9.18
CA VAL A 452 -1.07 -7.73 8.01
C VAL A 452 -0.36 -7.14 6.81
N GLY A 453 0.18 -5.93 6.94
CA GLY A 453 0.95 -5.27 5.90
C GLY A 453 2.31 -5.91 5.66
N TYR A 454 3.07 -6.26 6.68
CA TYR A 454 4.44 -6.75 6.51
C TYR A 454 4.52 -8.19 6.01
N ARG A 455 3.69 -9.11 6.50
CA ARG A 455 3.73 -10.54 6.17
C ARG A 455 2.63 -10.94 5.19
N THR A 456 1.35 -10.74 5.54
CA THR A 456 0.22 -11.28 4.76
C THR A 456 0.08 -10.60 3.40
N GLU A 457 0.19 -9.28 3.31
CA GLU A 457 0.23 -8.57 2.03
C GLU A 457 1.48 -8.92 1.23
N SER A 458 2.61 -9.17 1.87
CA SER A 458 3.82 -9.65 1.20
C SER A 458 3.56 -10.97 0.47
N MET A 459 2.71 -11.85 1.01
CA MET A 459 2.32 -13.09 0.36
C MET A 459 1.30 -12.87 -0.76
N HIS A 460 0.23 -12.12 -0.52
CA HIS A 460 -0.97 -12.10 -1.36
C HIS A 460 -1.19 -10.79 -2.14
N GLY A 461 -0.72 -9.64 -1.65
CA GLY A 461 -0.88 -8.36 -2.33
C GLY A 461 -0.20 -8.36 -3.70
N ALA A 462 -0.79 -7.71 -4.70
CA ALA A 462 -0.35 -7.74 -6.11
C ALA A 462 -0.22 -9.16 -6.72
N GLY A 463 -1.03 -10.09 -6.23
CA GLY A 463 -1.12 -11.47 -6.69
C GLY A 463 -0.37 -12.47 -5.81
N SER A 464 -0.82 -13.75 -5.87
CA SER A 464 -0.22 -14.87 -5.15
C SER A 464 1.16 -15.24 -5.68
N PRO A 465 1.96 -16.06 -4.95
CA PRO A 465 3.24 -16.58 -5.46
C PRO A 465 3.13 -17.28 -6.82
N GLN A 466 2.01 -17.96 -7.08
CA GLN A 466 1.77 -18.61 -8.37
C GLN A 466 1.60 -17.59 -9.51
N ALA A 467 0.97 -16.42 -9.22
CA ALA A 467 0.83 -15.37 -10.23
C ALA A 467 2.21 -14.84 -10.67
N GLN A 468 3.16 -14.62 -9.75
CA GLN A 468 4.52 -14.20 -10.11
C GLN A 468 5.24 -15.26 -10.92
N ARG A 469 5.12 -16.55 -10.58
CA ARG A 469 5.75 -17.65 -11.35
C ARG A 469 5.25 -17.70 -12.78
N ILE A 470 3.94 -17.57 -13.00
CA ILE A 470 3.33 -17.49 -14.32
C ILE A 470 3.90 -16.29 -15.09
N MET A 471 3.96 -15.12 -14.46
CA MET A 471 4.44 -13.90 -15.10
C MET A 471 5.95 -13.94 -15.39
N ILE A 472 6.76 -14.58 -14.55
CA ILE A 472 8.18 -14.81 -14.77
C ILE A 472 8.39 -15.78 -15.95
N SER A 473 7.54 -16.78 -16.13
CA SER A 473 7.67 -17.76 -17.21
C SER A 473 7.29 -17.23 -18.59
N ARG A 474 6.44 -16.20 -18.69
CA ARG A 474 5.96 -15.65 -19.97
C ARG A 474 7.05 -15.02 -20.85
N PRO A 475 7.95 -14.13 -20.33
CA PRO A 475 9.04 -13.56 -21.13
C PRO A 475 10.19 -14.54 -21.33
N VAL A 476 10.29 -15.60 -20.55
CA VAL A 476 11.20 -16.72 -20.79
C VAL A 476 10.58 -17.66 -21.81
N SER A 477 10.34 -17.16 -23.02
CA SER A 477 10.38 -18.05 -24.18
C SER A 477 11.83 -18.54 -24.25
N TYR A 478 12.03 -19.85 -24.47
CA TYR A 478 13.34 -20.52 -24.52
C TYR A 478 14.38 -19.88 -25.46
N THR A 479 14.00 -18.83 -26.17
CA THR A 479 14.84 -17.99 -27.06
C THR A 479 15.75 -16.99 -26.31
N HIS A 480 15.55 -16.73 -25.02
CA HIS A 480 16.45 -15.88 -24.21
C HIS A 480 17.57 -16.66 -23.50
N LEU A 481 17.47 -17.98 -23.48
CA LEU A 481 18.54 -18.89 -23.10
C LEU A 481 19.25 -19.33 -24.39
N THR A 482 19.99 -18.43 -25.02
CA THR A 482 21.01 -18.84 -25.99
C THR A 482 22.04 -19.64 -25.20
N LEU A 483 21.92 -20.96 -25.26
CA LEU A 483 23.04 -21.82 -24.92
C LEU A 483 24.19 -21.40 -25.85
N PRO A 484 25.43 -21.19 -25.33
CA PRO A 484 26.57 -21.02 -26.21
C PRO A 484 26.60 -22.23 -27.13
N THR A 485 26.29 -22.03 -28.40
CA THR A 485 26.55 -23.03 -29.42
C THR A 485 28.06 -23.15 -29.52
N THR A 486 28.59 -24.26 -28.98
CA THR A 486 29.94 -24.70 -29.22
C THR A 486 30.17 -24.96 -30.68
#